data_b14949f20343cc197479b6c706938879
#
_entry.id   b14949f20343cc197479b6c706938879
#
_cell.length_a   1.000
_cell.length_b   1.000
_cell.length_c   1.000
_cell.angle_alpha   90.00
_cell.angle_beta   90.00
_cell.angle_gamma   90.00
#
_symmetry.space_group_name_H-M   'P 1'
#
loop_
_entity.id
_entity.type
_entity.pdbx_description
1 polymer ?
#
loop_
_entity_poly.entity_id
_entity_poly.type
_entity_poly.pdbx_seq_one_letter_code
_entity_poly.pdbx_strand_id
1 'polypeptide(L)'
;MAMHILDPQQIAQLDLNDPLGRFGEEFAKPSRENGEPWVYLCGNSLGLMPLGVPAALKVETDSWAQRAVEGHFEGMHPWMDYHQRFSGALARLVGAEESEVVAGNTLTVNLHLLMAGFYQPDTRSNDHGRNIILMEAGAFPSDQYAMDSQIRHHGLDPKRCLVEVALPDDRDEDPTAPVLKQIALLGERLSVVMLGAVHYYTGSFFDIPSVVEAAHRVGALVGLDLAHAAGNVPLELHAWGVDFACWCSYKYLNSGPGGPAGLFVHRKHHARQDLGRLEGWWGHEAATRFEMPRDFVPATG
;
A
#
# COMPACT_ATOMS: atom_id res chain seq x y z
N MET A 1 5.83 -31.94 -14.77
CA MET A 1 4.82 -31.45 -15.71
C MET A 1 5.50 -31.02 -17.00
N ALA A 2 5.19 -31.60 -18.16
CA ALA A 2 5.83 -31.19 -19.42
C ALA A 2 5.36 -29.77 -19.76
N MET A 3 6.31 -28.85 -19.92
CA MET A 3 6.02 -27.48 -20.35
C MET A 3 5.46 -27.53 -21.76
N HIS A 4 4.15 -27.26 -21.92
CA HIS A 4 3.55 -27.11 -23.24
C HIS A 4 4.07 -25.80 -23.85
N ILE A 5 5.02 -25.91 -24.76
CA ILE A 5 5.47 -24.78 -25.56
C ILE A 5 4.38 -24.53 -26.62
N LEU A 6 3.69 -23.42 -26.52
CA LEU A 6 2.72 -22.96 -27.53
C LEU A 6 3.48 -22.67 -28.83
N ASP A 7 2.88 -23.05 -29.97
CA ASP A 7 3.45 -22.66 -31.24
C ASP A 7 3.21 -21.16 -31.55
N PRO A 8 3.99 -20.55 -32.47
CA PRO A 8 3.85 -19.12 -32.76
C PRO A 8 2.47 -18.71 -33.25
N GLN A 9 1.71 -19.60 -33.89
CA GLN A 9 0.35 -19.29 -34.38
C GLN A 9 -0.64 -19.25 -33.23
N GLN A 10 -0.49 -20.15 -32.25
CA GLN A 10 -1.30 -20.12 -31.01
C GLN A 10 -1.04 -18.85 -30.19
N ILE A 11 0.23 -18.43 -30.07
CA ILE A 11 0.60 -17.18 -29.38
C ILE A 11 -0.04 -15.98 -30.10
N ALA A 12 0.13 -15.87 -31.41
CA ALA A 12 -0.46 -14.78 -32.20
C ALA A 12 -2.00 -14.73 -32.09
N GLN A 13 -2.65 -15.90 -32.00
CA GLN A 13 -4.10 -15.95 -31.81
C GLN A 13 -4.52 -15.50 -30.39
N LEU A 14 -3.73 -15.80 -29.37
CA LEU A 14 -3.97 -15.31 -28.01
C LEU A 14 -3.83 -13.79 -27.95
N ASP A 15 -2.78 -13.23 -28.57
CA ASP A 15 -2.56 -11.78 -28.62
C ASP A 15 -3.72 -11.06 -29.35
N LEU A 16 -4.20 -11.61 -30.45
CA LEU A 16 -5.35 -11.06 -31.20
C LEU A 16 -6.66 -11.07 -30.39
N ASN A 17 -6.82 -12.05 -29.53
CA ASN A 17 -8.02 -12.23 -28.71
C ASN A 17 -7.92 -11.55 -27.33
N ASP A 18 -6.78 -10.95 -26.98
CA ASP A 18 -6.61 -10.26 -25.70
C ASP A 18 -7.46 -8.98 -25.64
N PRO A 19 -8.50 -8.93 -24.81
CA PRO A 19 -9.34 -7.73 -24.67
C PRO A 19 -8.59 -6.52 -24.11
N LEU A 20 -7.45 -6.73 -23.46
CA LEU A 20 -6.60 -5.70 -22.88
C LEU A 20 -5.47 -5.25 -23.82
N GLY A 21 -5.20 -5.97 -24.90
CA GLY A 21 -4.10 -5.72 -25.83
C GLY A 21 -4.05 -4.27 -26.35
N ARG A 22 -5.22 -3.65 -26.59
CA ARG A 22 -5.34 -2.25 -27.02
C ARG A 22 -4.74 -1.23 -26.05
N PHE A 23 -4.78 -1.52 -24.75
CA PHE A 23 -4.22 -0.60 -23.73
C PHE A 23 -2.70 -0.53 -23.77
N GLY A 24 -2.03 -1.53 -24.36
CA GLY A 24 -0.59 -1.50 -24.56
C GLY A 24 -0.10 -0.34 -25.43
N GLU A 25 -1.00 0.24 -26.27
CA GLU A 25 -0.69 1.40 -27.11
C GLU A 25 -0.74 2.73 -26.35
N GLU A 26 -1.26 2.74 -25.13
CA GLU A 26 -1.32 3.94 -24.27
C GLU A 26 -0.02 4.18 -23.49
N PHE A 27 0.97 3.27 -23.62
CA PHE A 27 2.22 3.33 -22.85
C PHE A 27 3.45 3.45 -23.78
N ALA A 28 4.42 4.23 -23.32
CA ALA A 28 5.73 4.31 -23.96
C ALA A 28 6.49 2.98 -23.77
N LYS A 29 6.85 2.35 -24.89
CA LYS A 29 7.62 1.10 -24.89
C LYS A 29 9.11 1.43 -25.04
N PRO A 30 9.98 1.03 -24.08
CA PRO A 30 11.42 1.27 -24.21
C PRO A 30 11.97 0.51 -25.41
N SER A 31 12.91 1.16 -26.12
CA SER A 31 13.50 0.62 -27.36
C SER A 31 14.96 0.23 -27.14
N ARG A 32 15.39 -0.77 -27.88
CA ARG A 32 16.82 -1.15 -28.04
C ARG A 32 17.55 -0.11 -28.90
N GLU A 33 18.87 -0.15 -28.91
CA GLU A 33 19.71 0.71 -29.76
C GLU A 33 19.39 0.59 -31.26
N ASN A 34 18.93 -0.58 -31.73
CA ASN A 34 18.50 -0.82 -33.10
C ASN A 34 17.07 -0.33 -33.42
N GLY A 35 16.38 0.31 -32.44
CA GLY A 35 15.02 0.83 -32.58
C GLY A 35 13.91 -0.18 -32.32
N GLU A 36 14.21 -1.47 -32.11
CA GLU A 36 13.19 -2.47 -31.77
C GLU A 36 12.73 -2.33 -30.32
N PRO A 37 11.43 -2.55 -30.01
CA PRO A 37 10.95 -2.47 -28.63
C PRO A 37 11.52 -3.62 -27.78
N TRP A 38 11.77 -3.33 -26.51
CA TRP A 38 12.03 -4.35 -25.51
C TRP A 38 10.74 -5.12 -25.18
N VAL A 39 10.87 -6.41 -24.91
CA VAL A 39 9.84 -7.15 -24.17
C VAL A 39 9.97 -6.75 -22.69
N TYR A 40 9.13 -5.83 -22.25
CA TYR A 40 9.19 -5.26 -20.91
C TYR A 40 8.25 -6.01 -19.98
N LEU A 41 8.81 -6.77 -19.05
CA LEU A 41 8.08 -7.57 -18.05
C LEU A 41 8.46 -7.15 -16.61
N CYS A 42 8.97 -5.93 -16.42
CA CYS A 42 9.45 -5.43 -15.13
C CYS A 42 8.47 -4.47 -14.44
N GLY A 43 7.18 -4.52 -14.78
CA GLY A 43 6.13 -3.69 -14.15
C GLY A 43 6.03 -3.87 -12.63
N ASN A 44 6.45 -5.02 -12.13
CA ASN A 44 6.60 -5.29 -10.70
C ASN A 44 7.69 -4.45 -10.01
N SER A 45 8.55 -3.78 -10.76
CA SER A 45 9.60 -2.88 -10.26
C SER A 45 9.31 -1.43 -10.63
N LEU A 46 9.00 -1.17 -11.91
CA LEU A 46 8.60 0.15 -12.41
C LEU A 46 7.62 -0.03 -13.57
N GLY A 47 6.46 0.58 -13.48
CA GLY A 47 5.48 0.59 -14.57
C GLY A 47 5.94 1.42 -15.76
N LEU A 48 5.40 1.12 -16.95
CA LEU A 48 5.65 1.90 -18.15
C LEU A 48 5.02 3.30 -18.04
N MET A 49 5.63 4.29 -18.68
CA MET A 49 5.11 5.66 -18.71
C MET A 49 3.84 5.73 -19.60
N PRO A 50 2.69 6.16 -19.05
CA PRO A 50 1.54 6.51 -19.89
C PRO A 50 1.87 7.66 -20.84
N LEU A 51 1.45 7.57 -22.09
CA LEU A 51 1.74 8.59 -23.13
C LEU A 51 1.12 9.96 -22.81
N GLY A 52 0.07 10.01 -21.99
CA GLY A 52 -0.57 11.24 -21.54
C GLY A 52 0.21 12.03 -20.47
N VAL A 53 1.23 11.44 -19.82
CA VAL A 53 1.96 12.08 -18.71
C VAL A 53 2.60 13.43 -19.07
N PRO A 54 3.30 13.59 -20.21
CA PRO A 54 3.89 14.90 -20.55
C PRO A 54 2.84 16.01 -20.68
N ALA A 55 1.68 15.70 -21.28
CA ALA A 55 0.60 16.67 -21.44
C ALA A 55 -0.04 17.04 -20.07
N ALA A 56 -0.26 16.05 -19.20
CA ALA A 56 -0.76 16.29 -17.86
C ALA A 56 0.19 17.17 -17.02
N LEU A 57 1.49 16.86 -17.04
CA LEU A 57 2.50 17.68 -16.37
C LEU A 57 2.56 19.10 -16.91
N LYS A 58 2.39 19.28 -18.24
CA LYS A 58 2.37 20.60 -18.85
C LYS A 58 1.19 21.44 -18.33
N VAL A 59 0.02 20.87 -18.15
CA VAL A 59 -1.16 21.57 -17.59
C VAL A 59 -0.84 22.14 -16.21
N GLU A 60 -0.23 21.33 -15.34
CA GLU A 60 0.09 21.75 -13.98
C GLU A 60 1.23 22.78 -13.94
N THR A 61 2.28 22.58 -14.74
CA THR A 61 3.38 23.55 -14.82
C THR A 61 2.96 24.88 -15.44
N ASP A 62 2.08 24.88 -16.43
CA ASP A 62 1.52 26.11 -17.00
C ASP A 62 0.62 26.82 -15.98
N SER A 63 -0.20 26.07 -15.24
CA SER A 63 -1.03 26.62 -14.16
C SER A 63 -0.17 27.29 -13.09
N TRP A 64 0.92 26.63 -12.67
CA TRP A 64 1.84 27.19 -11.69
C TRP A 64 2.50 28.48 -12.21
N ALA A 65 3.03 28.45 -13.44
CA ALA A 65 3.70 29.61 -14.04
C ALA A 65 2.77 30.81 -14.22
N GLN A 66 1.47 30.59 -14.51
CA GLN A 66 0.52 31.66 -14.81
C GLN A 66 -0.23 32.16 -13.58
N ARG A 67 -0.46 31.32 -12.58
CA ARG A 67 -1.33 31.60 -11.43
C ARG A 67 -0.61 31.71 -10.09
N ALA A 68 0.59 31.12 -9.96
CA ALA A 68 1.31 31.06 -8.68
C ALA A 68 0.35 30.61 -7.54
N VAL A 69 0.19 31.42 -6.48
CA VAL A 69 -0.66 31.08 -5.32
C VAL A 69 -2.15 30.93 -5.68
N GLU A 70 -2.63 31.65 -6.68
CA GLU A 70 -4.03 31.54 -7.12
C GLU A 70 -4.35 30.18 -7.74
N GLY A 71 -3.34 29.41 -8.17
CA GLY A 71 -3.50 28.02 -8.61
C GLY A 71 -4.06 27.07 -7.55
N HIS A 72 -4.02 27.45 -6.26
CA HIS A 72 -4.71 26.71 -5.21
C HIS A 72 -6.24 26.72 -5.37
N PHE A 73 -6.79 27.79 -5.96
CA PHE A 73 -8.23 28.04 -6.02
C PHE A 73 -8.77 28.05 -7.45
N GLU A 74 -7.90 28.30 -8.44
CA GLU A 74 -8.28 28.52 -9.83
C GLU A 74 -7.50 27.58 -10.77
N GLY A 75 -8.05 27.40 -11.99
CA GLY A 75 -7.45 26.62 -13.05
C GLY A 75 -8.25 25.37 -13.37
N MET A 76 -7.69 24.53 -14.24
CA MET A 76 -8.33 23.28 -14.63
C MET A 76 -8.39 22.29 -13.45
N HIS A 77 -7.38 22.31 -12.60
CA HIS A 77 -7.21 21.45 -11.45
C HIS A 77 -6.76 22.28 -10.23
N PRO A 78 -7.67 22.95 -9.51
CA PRO A 78 -7.31 23.66 -8.28
C PRO A 78 -6.58 22.75 -7.29
N TRP A 79 -5.51 23.24 -6.67
CA TRP A 79 -4.64 22.39 -5.87
C TRP A 79 -5.13 22.18 -4.43
N MET A 80 -6.06 23.00 -3.96
CA MET A 80 -6.57 22.90 -2.59
C MET A 80 -7.15 21.52 -2.30
N ASP A 81 -7.94 20.98 -3.22
CA ASP A 81 -8.59 19.67 -3.09
C ASP A 81 -8.00 18.61 -4.04
N TYR A 82 -6.79 18.85 -4.53
CA TYR A 82 -6.17 18.00 -5.56
C TYR A 82 -6.05 16.54 -5.13
N HIS A 83 -5.70 16.30 -3.86
CA HIS A 83 -5.55 14.95 -3.28
C HIS A 83 -6.88 14.18 -3.28
N GLN A 84 -8.04 14.83 -3.14
CA GLN A 84 -9.36 14.19 -3.11
C GLN A 84 -9.75 13.61 -4.49
N ARG A 85 -9.17 14.11 -5.57
CA ARG A 85 -9.46 13.66 -6.93
C ARG A 85 -9.04 12.20 -7.17
N PHE A 86 -8.12 11.69 -6.38
CA PHE A 86 -7.63 10.32 -6.50
C PHE A 86 -8.41 9.33 -5.64
N SER A 87 -9.11 9.79 -4.60
CA SER A 87 -9.75 8.93 -3.59
C SER A 87 -10.72 7.94 -4.22
N GLY A 88 -11.62 8.38 -5.11
CA GLY A 88 -12.59 7.48 -5.75
C GLY A 88 -11.95 6.42 -6.64
N ALA A 89 -10.87 6.74 -7.35
CA ALA A 89 -10.15 5.76 -8.17
C ALA A 89 -9.36 4.77 -7.31
N LEU A 90 -8.67 5.28 -6.29
CA LEU A 90 -7.90 4.45 -5.36
C LEU A 90 -8.82 3.54 -4.54
N ALA A 91 -9.97 4.05 -4.06
CA ALA A 91 -10.95 3.26 -3.34
C ALA A 91 -11.44 2.06 -4.16
N ARG A 92 -11.82 2.29 -5.42
CA ARG A 92 -12.23 1.19 -6.32
C ARG A 92 -11.10 0.19 -6.56
N LEU A 93 -9.86 0.66 -6.65
CA LEU A 93 -8.70 -0.18 -6.91
C LEU A 93 -8.41 -1.16 -5.78
N VAL A 94 -8.60 -0.73 -4.53
CA VAL A 94 -8.26 -1.53 -3.34
C VAL A 94 -9.51 -2.05 -2.59
N GLY A 95 -10.71 -1.86 -3.14
CA GLY A 95 -11.96 -2.31 -2.49
C GLY A 95 -12.21 -1.58 -1.16
N ALA A 96 -12.15 -0.25 -1.16
CA ALA A 96 -12.32 0.62 -0.01
C ALA A 96 -13.42 1.66 -0.23
N GLU A 97 -13.80 2.39 0.83
CA GLU A 97 -14.59 3.61 0.75
C GLU A 97 -13.66 4.81 0.43
N GLU A 98 -14.18 5.85 -0.21
CA GLU A 98 -13.39 7.02 -0.60
C GLU A 98 -12.74 7.73 0.60
N SER A 99 -13.42 7.72 1.75
CA SER A 99 -12.91 8.30 3.00
C SER A 99 -11.78 7.50 3.65
N GLU A 100 -11.53 6.27 3.20
CA GLU A 100 -10.53 5.37 3.78
C GLU A 100 -9.17 5.45 3.07
N VAL A 101 -9.07 6.17 1.94
CA VAL A 101 -7.87 6.19 1.11
C VAL A 101 -7.37 7.59 0.83
N VAL A 102 -6.06 7.75 0.79
CA VAL A 102 -5.43 9.00 0.40
C VAL A 102 -4.13 8.73 -0.39
N ALA A 103 -3.84 9.57 -1.38
CA ALA A 103 -2.55 9.60 -2.06
C ALA A 103 -1.60 10.56 -1.35
N GLY A 104 -0.39 10.11 -1.05
CA GLY A 104 0.61 10.96 -0.42
C GLY A 104 1.90 10.22 -0.09
N ASN A 105 2.95 10.96 0.16
CA ASN A 105 4.26 10.48 0.60
C ASN A 105 4.87 9.37 -0.29
N THR A 106 5.70 8.52 0.31
CA THR A 106 6.21 7.26 -0.25
C THR A 106 5.69 6.09 0.57
N LEU A 107 5.74 4.87 0.03
CA LEU A 107 5.32 3.66 0.74
C LEU A 107 5.98 3.57 2.13
N THR A 108 7.30 3.67 2.22
CA THR A 108 8.03 3.53 3.49
C THR A 108 7.65 4.61 4.50
N VAL A 109 7.43 5.86 4.05
CA VAL A 109 6.94 6.94 4.94
C VAL A 109 5.53 6.62 5.43
N ASN A 110 4.63 6.22 4.54
CA ASN A 110 3.27 5.83 4.92
C ASN A 110 3.26 4.66 5.90
N LEU A 111 4.09 3.63 5.66
CA LEU A 111 4.24 2.51 6.56
C LEU A 111 4.66 2.96 7.96
N HIS A 112 5.66 3.83 8.07
CA HIS A 112 6.10 4.36 9.37
C HIS A 112 5.03 5.20 10.07
N LEU A 113 4.28 6.03 9.34
CA LEU A 113 3.19 6.84 9.89
C LEU A 113 2.04 5.96 10.40
N LEU A 114 1.66 4.94 9.63
CA LEU A 114 0.65 3.97 10.02
C LEU A 114 1.11 3.18 11.26
N MET A 115 2.34 2.68 11.27
CA MET A 115 2.88 1.96 12.42
C MET A 115 2.98 2.85 13.67
N ALA A 116 3.33 4.13 13.54
CA ALA A 116 3.33 5.05 14.67
C ALA A 116 1.94 5.21 15.30
N GLY A 117 0.88 5.11 14.49
CA GLY A 117 -0.50 5.14 14.97
C GLY A 117 -0.98 3.78 15.52
N PHE A 118 -0.74 2.70 14.81
CA PHE A 118 -1.37 1.40 15.05
C PHE A 118 -0.55 0.45 15.93
N TYR A 119 0.78 0.55 15.92
CA TYR A 119 1.64 -0.22 16.80
C TYR A 119 1.83 0.53 18.11
N GLN A 120 0.98 0.21 19.09
CA GLN A 120 0.99 0.78 20.44
C GLN A 120 1.37 -0.33 21.45
N PRO A 121 2.67 -0.70 21.54
CA PRO A 121 3.08 -1.84 22.34
C PRO A 121 2.98 -1.55 23.83
N ASP A 122 2.62 -2.57 24.62
CA ASP A 122 2.76 -2.50 26.06
C ASP A 122 4.24 -2.63 26.45
N THR A 123 4.86 -1.51 26.76
CA THR A 123 6.28 -1.44 27.12
C THR A 123 6.56 -1.76 28.59
N ARG A 124 5.52 -1.95 29.43
CA ARG A 124 5.67 -2.23 30.88
C ARG A 124 6.16 -3.65 31.15
N SER A 125 5.96 -4.57 30.21
CA SER A 125 6.38 -5.96 30.35
C SER A 125 6.88 -6.50 29.02
N ASN A 126 8.18 -6.76 28.93
CA ASN A 126 8.80 -7.36 27.75
C ASN A 126 8.33 -8.81 27.49
N ASP A 127 7.86 -9.52 28.50
CA ASP A 127 7.57 -10.96 28.39
C ASP A 127 6.07 -11.26 28.28
N HIS A 128 5.20 -10.39 28.74
CA HIS A 128 3.77 -10.64 28.85
C HIS A 128 2.89 -9.57 28.20
N GLY A 129 3.49 -8.47 27.70
CA GLY A 129 2.75 -7.37 27.06
C GLY A 129 2.36 -7.69 25.61
N ARG A 130 1.35 -6.99 25.13
CA ARG A 130 0.95 -6.97 23.72
C ARG A 130 1.97 -6.12 22.94
N ASN A 131 3.04 -6.73 22.45
CA ASN A 131 4.16 -6.01 21.83
C ASN A 131 4.77 -6.72 20.61
N ILE A 132 4.20 -7.85 20.19
CA ILE A 132 4.75 -8.62 19.07
C ILE A 132 4.19 -8.11 17.75
N ILE A 133 5.08 -7.92 16.79
CA ILE A 133 4.76 -7.81 15.37
C ILE A 133 5.03 -9.18 14.73
N LEU A 134 4.06 -9.67 13.96
CA LEU A 134 4.18 -10.87 13.14
C LEU A 134 4.30 -10.46 11.68
N MET A 135 5.29 -11.00 10.96
CA MET A 135 5.45 -10.83 9.52
C MET A 135 5.91 -12.14 8.86
N GLU A 136 5.83 -12.22 7.54
CA GLU A 136 6.41 -13.32 6.79
C GLU A 136 7.94 -13.24 6.79
N ALA A 137 8.59 -14.38 6.90
CA ALA A 137 10.05 -14.46 6.75
C ALA A 137 10.43 -14.16 5.29
N GLY A 138 11.52 -13.39 5.13
CA GLY A 138 11.96 -12.97 3.81
C GLY A 138 11.08 -11.93 3.16
N ALA A 139 10.29 -11.15 3.93
CA ALA A 139 9.61 -9.95 3.47
C ALA A 139 10.60 -8.99 2.79
N PHE A 140 10.09 -8.03 2.02
CA PHE A 140 10.98 -7.06 1.37
C PHE A 140 11.83 -6.32 2.42
N PRO A 141 13.13 -6.10 2.18
CA PRO A 141 14.03 -5.54 3.20
C PRO A 141 13.56 -4.21 3.82
N SER A 142 12.86 -3.38 3.04
CA SER A 142 12.29 -2.13 3.56
C SER A 142 11.33 -2.36 4.72
N ASP A 143 10.49 -3.41 4.62
CA ASP A 143 9.49 -3.72 5.64
C ASP A 143 10.16 -4.32 6.87
N GLN A 144 11.13 -5.22 6.68
CA GLN A 144 11.93 -5.77 7.78
C GLN A 144 12.60 -4.64 8.57
N TYR A 145 13.26 -3.69 7.88
CA TYR A 145 13.93 -2.56 8.52
C TYR A 145 12.93 -1.62 9.20
N ALA A 146 11.76 -1.41 8.60
CA ALA A 146 10.71 -0.58 9.18
C ALA A 146 10.18 -1.19 10.48
N MET A 147 9.84 -2.48 10.50
CA MET A 147 9.35 -3.16 11.71
C MET A 147 10.41 -3.18 12.81
N ASP A 148 11.65 -3.53 12.48
CA ASP A 148 12.78 -3.48 13.40
C ASP A 148 12.97 -2.09 14.03
N SER A 149 12.90 -1.04 13.21
CA SER A 149 13.10 0.33 13.67
C SER A 149 11.94 0.83 14.52
N GLN A 150 10.70 0.46 14.20
CA GLN A 150 9.53 0.79 15.00
C GLN A 150 9.61 0.14 16.40
N ILE A 151 9.99 -1.12 16.48
CA ILE A 151 10.19 -1.81 17.75
C ILE A 151 11.26 -1.09 18.60
N ARG A 152 12.42 -0.76 18.00
CA ARG A 152 13.48 0.00 18.67
C ARG A 152 13.05 1.40 19.09
N HIS A 153 12.21 2.07 18.28
CA HIS A 153 11.66 3.39 18.62
C HIS A 153 10.86 3.38 19.92
N HIS A 154 10.16 2.28 20.20
CA HIS A 154 9.44 2.07 21.45
C HIS A 154 10.34 1.54 22.61
N GLY A 155 11.66 1.46 22.40
CA GLY A 155 12.60 0.97 23.43
C GLY A 155 12.57 -0.54 23.65
N LEU A 156 12.00 -1.29 22.68
CA LEU A 156 11.89 -2.75 22.70
C LEU A 156 13.01 -3.41 21.88
N ASP A 157 13.24 -4.71 22.11
CA ASP A 157 14.22 -5.50 21.38
C ASP A 157 13.54 -6.24 20.21
N PRO A 158 13.93 -5.97 18.95
CA PRO A 158 13.38 -6.67 17.78
C PRO A 158 13.52 -8.19 17.86
N LYS A 159 14.60 -8.70 18.43
CA LYS A 159 14.78 -10.16 18.58
C LYS A 159 13.72 -10.83 19.46
N ARG A 160 12.98 -10.05 20.24
CA ARG A 160 11.93 -10.54 21.16
C ARG A 160 10.53 -10.18 20.69
N CYS A 161 10.41 -9.07 19.93
CA CYS A 161 9.14 -8.48 19.56
C CYS A 161 8.82 -8.60 18.06
N LEU A 162 9.76 -9.03 17.20
CA LEU A 162 9.49 -9.40 15.82
C LEU A 162 9.50 -10.92 15.69
N VAL A 163 8.41 -11.45 15.13
CA VAL A 163 8.27 -12.86 14.80
C VAL A 163 8.10 -13.00 13.31
N GLU A 164 9.04 -13.68 12.67
CA GLU A 164 9.00 -13.97 11.25
C GLU A 164 8.54 -15.42 11.02
N VAL A 165 7.50 -15.59 10.19
CA VAL A 165 6.92 -16.90 9.85
C VAL A 165 7.55 -17.42 8.57
N ALA A 166 8.20 -18.57 8.65
CA ALA A 166 8.67 -19.27 7.46
C ALA A 166 7.47 -19.68 6.59
N LEU A 167 7.54 -19.34 5.31
CA LEU A 167 6.57 -19.77 4.32
C LEU A 167 6.99 -21.11 3.71
N PRO A 168 6.02 -21.87 3.14
CA PRO A 168 6.34 -23.08 2.41
C PRO A 168 7.31 -22.84 1.25
N ASP A 169 8.23 -23.77 1.03
CA ASP A 169 9.14 -23.75 -0.13
C ASP A 169 8.41 -24.08 -1.44
N ASP A 170 7.39 -24.90 -1.37
CA ASP A 170 6.53 -25.24 -2.50
C ASP A 170 5.48 -24.15 -2.70
N ARG A 171 5.46 -23.58 -3.90
CA ARG A 171 4.52 -22.52 -4.28
C ARG A 171 3.07 -22.99 -4.40
N ASP A 172 2.85 -24.29 -4.52
CA ASP A 172 1.51 -24.90 -4.59
C ASP A 172 0.92 -25.10 -3.18
N GLU A 173 1.72 -24.94 -2.11
CA GLU A 173 1.24 -24.98 -0.73
C GLU A 173 0.66 -23.63 -0.30
N ASP A 174 -0.32 -23.68 0.61
CA ASP A 174 -0.99 -22.49 1.15
C ASP A 174 -0.05 -21.66 2.04
N PRO A 175 0.34 -20.43 1.65
CA PRO A 175 1.22 -19.58 2.45
C PRO A 175 0.53 -19.05 3.72
N THR A 176 -0.80 -19.12 3.80
CA THR A 176 -1.59 -18.58 4.91
C THR A 176 -1.60 -19.49 6.13
N ALA A 177 -1.59 -20.80 5.92
CA ALA A 177 -1.69 -21.77 7.01
C ALA A 177 -0.64 -21.59 8.13
N PRO A 178 0.67 -21.40 7.85
CA PRO A 178 1.66 -21.14 8.89
C PRO A 178 1.43 -19.80 9.62
N VAL A 179 0.93 -18.77 8.94
CA VAL A 179 0.58 -17.48 9.54
C VAL A 179 -0.55 -17.63 10.55
N LEU A 180 -1.64 -18.30 10.18
CA LEU A 180 -2.77 -18.57 11.08
C LEU A 180 -2.35 -19.36 12.31
N LYS A 181 -1.50 -20.37 12.15
CA LYS A 181 -0.93 -21.14 13.26
C LYS A 181 -0.13 -20.25 14.21
N GLN A 182 0.69 -19.33 13.65
CA GLN A 182 1.51 -18.46 14.47
C GLN A 182 0.68 -17.40 15.21
N ILE A 183 -0.37 -16.86 14.59
CA ILE A 183 -1.33 -15.96 15.25
C ILE A 183 -1.93 -16.64 16.49
N ALA A 184 -2.39 -17.89 16.32
CA ALA A 184 -2.98 -18.65 17.43
C ALA A 184 -1.97 -18.93 18.57
N LEU A 185 -0.71 -19.20 18.24
CA LEU A 185 0.37 -19.43 19.23
C LEU A 185 0.74 -18.17 20.01
N LEU A 186 0.77 -17.02 19.36
CA LEU A 186 1.12 -15.74 19.97
C LEU A 186 -0.02 -15.20 20.86
N GLY A 187 -1.26 -15.45 20.48
CA GLY A 187 -2.44 -15.07 21.24
C GLY A 187 -2.45 -13.57 21.60
N GLU A 188 -2.75 -13.25 22.82
CA GLU A 188 -2.87 -11.86 23.31
C GLU A 188 -1.58 -11.04 23.28
N ARG A 189 -0.42 -11.68 23.09
CA ARG A 189 0.86 -10.97 22.94
C ARG A 189 1.03 -10.32 21.57
N LEU A 190 0.27 -10.78 20.56
CA LEU A 190 0.31 -10.24 19.22
C LEU A 190 -0.34 -8.86 19.17
N SER A 191 0.40 -7.87 18.70
CA SER A 191 -0.07 -6.50 18.53
C SER A 191 -0.50 -6.22 17.09
N VAL A 192 0.37 -6.55 16.15
CA VAL A 192 0.15 -6.28 14.71
C VAL A 192 0.61 -7.48 13.89
N VAL A 193 -0.20 -7.87 12.91
CA VAL A 193 0.22 -8.70 11.78
C VAL A 193 0.52 -7.76 10.62
N MET A 194 1.74 -7.78 10.10
CA MET A 194 2.17 -6.98 8.96
C MET A 194 2.63 -7.91 7.84
N LEU A 195 1.89 -7.96 6.73
CA LEU A 195 2.17 -8.85 5.60
C LEU A 195 2.22 -8.07 4.29
N GLY A 196 3.06 -8.55 3.37
CA GLY A 196 2.89 -8.25 1.95
C GLY A 196 1.73 -9.08 1.41
N ALA A 197 0.60 -8.46 1.00
CA ALA A 197 -0.56 -9.25 0.53
C ALA A 197 -0.18 -10.20 -0.62
N VAL A 198 0.70 -9.76 -1.53
CA VAL A 198 1.40 -10.60 -2.50
C VAL A 198 2.88 -10.61 -2.15
N HIS A 199 3.42 -11.77 -1.84
CA HIS A 199 4.84 -11.90 -1.50
C HIS A 199 5.74 -11.55 -2.69
N TYR A 200 6.64 -10.58 -2.53
CA TYR A 200 7.39 -9.97 -3.63
C TYR A 200 8.29 -10.93 -4.43
N TYR A 201 8.76 -12.00 -3.80
CA TYR A 201 9.70 -12.95 -4.40
C TYR A 201 9.00 -14.18 -5.00
N THR A 202 8.03 -14.75 -4.28
CA THR A 202 7.31 -15.96 -4.69
C THR A 202 6.09 -15.67 -5.56
N GLY A 203 5.46 -14.50 -5.39
CA GLY A 203 4.17 -14.14 -5.99
C GLY A 203 2.97 -14.79 -5.28
N SER A 204 3.19 -15.48 -4.16
CA SER A 204 2.12 -16.10 -3.38
C SER A 204 1.19 -15.03 -2.80
N PHE A 205 -0.12 -15.27 -2.87
CA PHE A 205 -1.16 -14.39 -2.35
C PHE A 205 -1.76 -15.02 -1.09
N PHE A 206 -1.80 -14.26 0.00
CA PHE A 206 -2.37 -14.72 1.27
C PHE A 206 -3.90 -14.64 1.27
N ASP A 207 -4.57 -15.55 1.97
CA ASP A 207 -6.00 -15.42 2.31
C ASP A 207 -6.16 -14.35 3.40
N ILE A 208 -6.22 -13.09 2.97
CA ILE A 208 -6.31 -11.93 3.86
C ILE A 208 -7.54 -11.98 4.78
N PRO A 209 -8.75 -12.32 4.30
CA PRO A 209 -9.91 -12.47 5.18
C PRO A 209 -9.66 -13.40 6.38
N SER A 210 -9.10 -14.57 6.14
CA SER A 210 -8.77 -15.53 7.20
C SER A 210 -7.73 -15.01 8.18
N VAL A 211 -6.72 -14.29 7.70
CA VAL A 211 -5.70 -13.63 8.54
C VAL A 211 -6.33 -12.57 9.42
N VAL A 212 -7.17 -11.70 8.84
CA VAL A 212 -7.87 -10.62 9.59
C VAL A 212 -8.76 -11.22 10.67
N GLU A 213 -9.56 -12.22 10.34
CA GLU A 213 -10.44 -12.89 11.32
C GLU A 213 -9.62 -13.50 12.47
N ALA A 214 -8.54 -14.19 12.17
CA ALA A 214 -7.69 -14.82 13.17
C ALA A 214 -6.99 -13.78 14.06
N ALA A 215 -6.45 -12.72 13.48
CA ALA A 215 -5.78 -11.63 14.20
C ALA A 215 -6.76 -10.89 15.12
N HIS A 216 -7.94 -10.52 14.63
CA HIS A 216 -8.93 -9.82 15.42
C HIS A 216 -9.47 -10.67 16.58
N ARG A 217 -9.57 -11.99 16.43
CA ARG A 217 -9.96 -12.88 17.55
C ARG A 217 -9.01 -12.83 18.74
N VAL A 218 -7.73 -12.57 18.50
CA VAL A 218 -6.73 -12.39 19.57
C VAL A 218 -6.51 -10.92 19.93
N GLY A 219 -7.27 -9.99 19.29
CA GLY A 219 -7.20 -8.55 19.53
C GLY A 219 -6.00 -7.87 18.85
N ALA A 220 -5.36 -8.52 17.89
CA ALA A 220 -4.31 -7.92 17.06
C ALA A 220 -4.89 -7.16 15.87
N LEU A 221 -4.14 -6.20 15.34
CA LEU A 221 -4.48 -5.45 14.13
C LEU A 221 -3.75 -6.01 12.92
N VAL A 222 -4.30 -5.76 11.73
CA VAL A 222 -3.70 -6.22 10.46
C VAL A 222 -3.34 -5.05 9.58
N GLY A 223 -2.05 -4.92 9.27
CA GLY A 223 -1.50 -4.00 8.28
C GLY A 223 -1.01 -4.74 7.03
N LEU A 224 -1.13 -4.13 5.87
CA LEU A 224 -0.67 -4.72 4.61
C LEU A 224 0.26 -3.78 3.84
N ASP A 225 1.38 -4.33 3.34
CA ASP A 225 2.12 -3.75 2.22
C ASP A 225 1.53 -4.28 0.91
N LEU A 226 0.93 -3.39 0.13
CA LEU A 226 0.30 -3.73 -1.14
C LEU A 226 1.17 -3.40 -2.34
N ALA A 227 2.49 -3.24 -2.16
CA ALA A 227 3.40 -2.88 -3.24
C ALA A 227 3.32 -3.82 -4.47
N HIS A 228 3.00 -5.09 -4.23
CA HIS A 228 2.81 -6.09 -5.28
C HIS A 228 1.34 -6.51 -5.48
N ALA A 229 0.41 -5.95 -4.71
CA ALA A 229 -1.00 -6.29 -4.79
C ALA A 229 -1.86 -5.19 -5.45
N ALA A 230 -1.64 -3.91 -5.08
CA ALA A 230 -2.41 -2.80 -5.63
C ALA A 230 -2.21 -2.66 -7.15
N GLY A 231 -3.29 -2.81 -7.92
CA GLY A 231 -3.28 -2.81 -9.38
C GLY A 231 -2.84 -4.13 -10.03
N ASN A 232 -2.60 -5.18 -9.25
CA ASN A 232 -2.17 -6.49 -9.73
C ASN A 232 -3.18 -7.60 -9.43
N VAL A 233 -3.81 -7.57 -8.27
CA VAL A 233 -4.84 -8.54 -7.87
C VAL A 233 -6.08 -7.82 -7.36
N PRO A 234 -7.27 -8.45 -7.43
CA PRO A 234 -8.47 -7.91 -6.82
C PRO A 234 -8.30 -7.78 -5.30
N LEU A 235 -8.70 -6.63 -4.75
CA LEU A 235 -8.63 -6.32 -3.33
C LEU A 235 -9.98 -5.83 -2.83
N GLU A 236 -10.33 -6.16 -1.59
CA GLU A 236 -11.58 -5.77 -0.92
C GLU A 236 -11.27 -5.36 0.54
N LEU A 237 -10.36 -4.39 0.72
CA LEU A 237 -9.79 -4.04 2.04
C LEU A 237 -10.86 -3.70 3.07
N HIS A 238 -11.89 -2.95 2.65
CA HIS A 238 -13.01 -2.60 3.51
C HIS A 238 -13.79 -3.84 3.95
N ALA A 239 -14.24 -4.66 2.99
CA ALA A 239 -15.04 -5.84 3.27
C ALA A 239 -14.27 -6.91 4.06
N TRP A 240 -12.96 -7.01 3.83
CA TRP A 240 -12.08 -7.90 4.59
C TRP A 240 -11.80 -7.41 6.01
N GLY A 241 -12.08 -6.13 6.31
CA GLY A 241 -11.86 -5.54 7.63
C GLY A 241 -10.40 -5.28 7.97
N VAL A 242 -9.52 -5.15 6.97
CA VAL A 242 -8.10 -4.76 7.15
C VAL A 242 -8.05 -3.46 7.94
N ASP A 243 -7.09 -3.31 8.85
CA ASP A 243 -7.03 -2.12 9.69
C ASP A 243 -6.34 -0.96 9.00
N PHE A 244 -5.23 -1.23 8.33
CA PHE A 244 -4.49 -0.24 7.53
C PHE A 244 -3.70 -0.92 6.41
N ALA A 245 -3.37 -0.16 5.37
CA ALA A 245 -2.50 -0.62 4.29
C ALA A 245 -1.77 0.54 3.63
N CYS A 246 -0.67 0.25 2.94
CA CYS A 246 0.02 1.21 2.10
C CYS A 246 0.56 0.55 0.83
N TRP A 247 0.79 1.34 -0.22
CA TRP A 247 1.35 0.86 -1.49
C TRP A 247 2.13 1.95 -2.20
N CYS A 248 3.07 1.56 -3.04
CA CYS A 248 3.67 2.45 -4.01
C CYS A 248 2.85 2.49 -5.31
N SER A 249 2.82 3.62 -5.97
CA SER A 249 2.06 3.79 -7.22
C SER A 249 2.93 3.64 -8.48
N TYR A 250 4.26 3.65 -8.35
CA TYR A 250 5.17 3.61 -9.51
C TYR A 250 5.34 2.22 -10.14
N LYS A 251 4.87 1.15 -9.47
CA LYS A 251 4.88 -0.21 -10.01
C LYS A 251 3.68 -0.41 -10.95
N TYR A 252 2.66 -1.12 -10.48
CA TYR A 252 1.49 -1.50 -11.29
C TYR A 252 0.55 -0.33 -11.62
N LEU A 253 0.65 0.82 -10.90
CA LEU A 253 -0.18 1.99 -11.17
C LEU A 253 0.50 3.03 -12.06
N ASN A 254 1.70 2.77 -12.55
CA ASN A 254 2.38 3.54 -13.60
C ASN A 254 2.58 5.04 -13.30
N SER A 255 2.67 5.45 -12.02
CA SER A 255 2.81 6.87 -11.67
C SER A 255 4.21 7.45 -11.96
N GLY A 256 5.15 6.60 -12.34
CA GLY A 256 6.53 7.00 -12.62
C GLY A 256 7.40 7.17 -11.38
N PRO A 257 8.71 7.38 -11.58
CA PRO A 257 9.66 7.61 -10.49
C PRO A 257 9.29 8.86 -9.69
N GLY A 258 9.23 8.73 -8.35
CA GLY A 258 8.86 9.83 -7.47
C GLY A 258 7.34 10.09 -7.36
N GLY A 259 6.52 9.29 -8.03
CA GLY A 259 5.06 9.35 -7.87
C GLY A 259 4.65 9.08 -6.43
N PRO A 260 3.64 9.82 -5.90
CA PRO A 260 3.19 9.64 -4.53
C PRO A 260 2.57 8.24 -4.33
N ALA A 261 2.78 7.70 -3.14
CA ALA A 261 2.18 6.44 -2.70
C ALA A 261 0.70 6.60 -2.34
N GLY A 262 0.06 5.52 -1.98
CA GLY A 262 -1.27 5.54 -1.36
C GLY A 262 -1.23 4.87 0.00
N LEU A 263 -2.21 5.21 0.82
CA LEU A 263 -2.48 4.54 2.08
C LEU A 263 -3.99 4.37 2.29
N PHE A 264 -4.32 3.39 3.12
CA PHE A 264 -5.67 3.04 3.54
C PHE A 264 -5.72 2.96 5.06
N VAL A 265 -6.78 3.54 5.65
CA VAL A 265 -7.14 3.35 7.06
C VAL A 265 -8.63 3.06 7.10
N HIS A 266 -8.99 1.90 7.65
CA HIS A 266 -10.39 1.50 7.74
C HIS A 266 -11.20 2.50 8.58
N ARG A 267 -12.40 2.88 8.12
CA ARG A 267 -13.28 3.88 8.77
C ARG A 267 -13.59 3.58 10.24
N LYS A 268 -13.54 2.30 10.67
CA LYS A 268 -13.71 1.91 12.08
C LYS A 268 -12.71 2.61 13.02
N HIS A 269 -11.59 3.12 12.46
CA HIS A 269 -10.54 3.81 13.21
C HIS A 269 -10.60 5.33 13.14
N HIS A 270 -11.43 5.93 12.27
CA HIS A 270 -11.45 7.38 12.07
C HIS A 270 -11.81 8.17 13.34
N ALA A 271 -12.74 7.67 14.14
CA ALA A 271 -13.17 8.31 15.38
C ALA A 271 -12.30 7.95 16.62
N ARG A 272 -11.30 7.07 16.46
CA ARG A 272 -10.44 6.65 17.59
C ARG A 272 -9.49 7.76 17.99
N GLN A 273 -9.50 8.12 19.27
CA GLN A 273 -8.61 9.14 19.85
C GLN A 273 -7.39 8.55 20.56
N ASP A 274 -7.40 7.24 20.77
CA ASP A 274 -6.32 6.48 21.40
C ASP A 274 -5.17 6.10 20.44
N LEU A 275 -5.36 6.34 19.13
CA LEU A 275 -4.29 6.18 18.16
C LEU A 275 -3.29 7.32 18.26
N GLY A 276 -2.00 6.99 18.25
CA GLY A 276 -0.90 7.97 18.27
C GLY A 276 -0.81 8.75 16.94
N ARG A 277 -1.74 9.69 16.72
CA ARG A 277 -1.75 10.51 15.51
C ARG A 277 -0.59 11.50 15.51
N LEU A 278 0.08 11.61 14.37
CA LEU A 278 1.02 12.68 14.10
C LEU A 278 0.26 13.85 13.44
N GLU A 279 0.05 14.90 14.21
CA GLU A 279 -0.80 16.02 13.85
C GLU A 279 -0.07 17.05 12.96
N GLY A 280 -0.75 17.57 11.98
CA GLY A 280 -0.26 18.64 11.12
C GLY A 280 -1.39 19.52 10.63
N TRP A 281 -1.09 20.76 10.23
CA TRP A 281 -2.09 21.75 9.85
C TRP A 281 -3.06 21.26 8.79
N TRP A 282 -2.57 20.51 7.79
CA TRP A 282 -3.42 20.00 6.70
C TRP A 282 -4.39 18.91 7.17
N GLY A 283 -4.05 18.19 8.23
CA GLY A 283 -4.91 17.19 8.86
C GLY A 283 -5.99 17.77 9.78
N HIS A 284 -5.98 19.09 10.03
CA HIS A 284 -7.06 19.76 10.75
C HIS A 284 -8.33 19.82 9.90
N GLU A 285 -9.53 19.83 10.52
CA GLU A 285 -10.79 19.90 9.79
C GLU A 285 -10.84 21.10 8.84
N ALA A 286 -11.38 20.86 7.63
CA ALA A 286 -11.33 21.86 6.55
C ALA A 286 -12.10 23.15 6.86
N ALA A 287 -13.18 23.06 7.67
CA ALA A 287 -14.07 24.18 7.96
C ALA A 287 -13.37 25.31 8.74
N THR A 288 -12.49 24.94 9.67
CA THR A 288 -11.82 25.90 10.57
C THR A 288 -10.31 26.00 10.36
N ARG A 289 -9.75 25.22 9.44
CA ARG A 289 -8.31 25.15 9.16
C ARG A 289 -7.65 26.53 8.97
N PHE A 290 -8.31 27.42 8.23
CA PHE A 290 -7.80 28.76 7.93
C PHE A 290 -8.02 29.79 9.04
N GLU A 291 -8.76 29.43 10.09
CA GLU A 291 -8.87 30.24 11.31
C GLU A 291 -7.65 30.09 12.23
N MET A 292 -6.74 29.17 11.87
CA MET A 292 -5.49 28.87 12.58
C MET A 292 -5.72 28.56 14.08
N PRO A 293 -6.69 27.69 14.43
CA PRO A 293 -6.97 27.39 15.83
C PRO A 293 -5.76 26.73 16.51
N ARG A 294 -5.62 26.93 17.83
CA ARG A 294 -4.56 26.30 18.62
C ARG A 294 -4.83 24.80 18.83
N ASP A 295 -6.10 24.46 18.98
CA ASP A 295 -6.51 23.09 19.27
C ASP A 295 -6.75 22.33 17.96
N PHE A 296 -6.15 21.15 17.88
CA PHE A 296 -6.25 20.30 16.70
C PHE A 296 -7.58 19.51 16.71
N VAL A 297 -8.35 19.65 15.64
CA VAL A 297 -9.52 18.83 15.36
C VAL A 297 -9.24 18.03 14.09
N PRO A 298 -9.13 16.69 14.17
CA PRO A 298 -8.79 15.91 12.98
C PRO A 298 -9.87 15.99 11.91
N ALA A 299 -9.44 16.08 10.66
CA ALA A 299 -10.34 15.93 9.52
C ALA A 299 -10.99 14.54 9.53
N THR A 300 -12.22 14.45 9.06
CA THR A 300 -12.94 13.19 8.91
C THR A 300 -12.64 12.60 7.53
N GLY A 301 -12.02 11.40 7.50
CA GLY A 301 -11.70 10.68 6.28
C GLY A 301 -10.32 10.93 5.74
#